data_8f5cc5bccf0e4fd2f6b41fbe205f994e
#
_entry.id   8f5cc5bccf0e4fd2f6b41fbe205f994e
#
_cell.length_a   1.000
_cell.length_b   1.000
_cell.length_c   1.000
_cell.angle_alpha   90.00
_cell.angle_beta   90.00
_cell.angle_gamma   90.00
#
_symmetry.space_group_name_H-M   'P 1'
#
loop_
_entity.id
_entity.type
_entity.pdbx_description
1 polymer ?
#
loop_
_entity_poly.entity_id
_entity_poly.type
_entity_poly.pdbx_seq_one_letter_code
_entity_poly.pdbx_strand_id
1 'polypeptide(L)'
;MPLQPSVQRWTWVALATALWFAPALSAQAGNFSAHLTAAPASYQGICPGTIKFSGEIRATQPGKVQFQYIRSDGAPSPVQTLLFGSAGSKPLSTTWTLGSPSLPRYTGWIAIQFVHPQTDRSKPANFNILCTIRPR
;
A
#
# COMPACT_ATOMS: atom_id res chain seq x y z
N MET A 1 33.06 77.01 29.25
CA MET A 1 31.85 76.24 29.09
C MET A 1 32.24 74.93 28.44
N PRO A 2 32.21 73.86 29.19
CA PRO A 2 32.51 72.53 28.58
C PRO A 2 31.32 72.09 27.79
N LEU A 3 31.51 71.77 26.52
CA LEU A 3 30.56 71.15 25.67
C LEU A 3 30.57 69.66 26.00
N GLN A 4 29.43 69.14 26.50
CA GLN A 4 29.26 67.71 26.70
C GLN A 4 29.05 67.02 25.34
N PRO A 5 29.81 66.01 25.04
CA PRO A 5 29.48 65.17 23.87
C PRO A 5 28.24 64.34 24.15
N SER A 6 27.24 64.50 23.31
CA SER A 6 26.06 63.67 23.31
C SER A 6 26.45 62.25 22.92
N VAL A 7 26.39 61.36 23.88
CA VAL A 7 26.58 59.95 23.63
C VAL A 7 25.33 59.44 22.93
N GLN A 8 25.43 59.31 21.62
CA GLN A 8 24.38 58.73 20.80
C GLN A 8 24.36 57.20 21.08
N ARG A 9 23.41 56.78 21.86
CA ARG A 9 23.18 55.35 22.10
C ARG A 9 22.61 54.74 20.83
N TRP A 10 23.42 53.99 20.14
CA TRP A 10 22.98 53.13 19.06
C TRP A 10 22.33 51.91 19.69
N THR A 11 20.97 51.90 19.72
CA THR A 11 20.22 50.72 20.06
C THR A 11 20.25 49.77 18.87
N TRP A 12 21.07 48.73 18.98
CA TRP A 12 21.04 47.63 18.03
C TRP A 12 19.72 46.89 18.24
N VAL A 13 18.77 47.12 17.35
CA VAL A 13 17.56 46.26 17.30
C VAL A 13 18.02 44.96 16.66
N ALA A 14 18.25 43.97 17.48
CA ALA A 14 18.44 42.61 17.02
C ALA A 14 17.11 42.09 16.46
N LEU A 15 16.98 42.10 15.14
CA LEU A 15 15.90 41.38 14.47
C LEU A 15 16.16 39.88 14.66
N ALA A 16 15.52 39.30 15.66
CA ALA A 16 15.46 37.89 15.82
C ALA A 16 14.54 37.35 14.71
N THR A 17 15.12 36.88 13.62
CA THR A 17 14.40 36.08 12.61
C THR A 17 14.10 34.74 13.25
N ALA A 18 12.88 34.58 13.74
CA ALA A 18 12.37 33.30 14.16
C ALA A 18 12.26 32.42 12.92
N LEU A 19 13.22 31.54 12.72
CA LEU A 19 13.13 30.46 11.75
C LEU A 19 12.04 29.51 12.25
N TRP A 20 10.86 29.64 11.70
CA TRP A 20 9.79 28.70 11.90
C TRP A 20 10.19 27.41 11.15
N PHE A 21 10.80 26.48 11.87
CA PHE A 21 10.92 25.12 11.38
C PHE A 21 9.52 24.51 11.45
N ALA A 22 8.81 24.56 10.32
CA ALA A 22 7.64 23.71 10.18
C ALA A 22 8.12 22.25 10.29
N PRO A 23 7.60 21.45 11.22
CA PRO A 23 7.91 20.03 11.23
C PRO A 23 7.45 19.47 9.89
N ALA A 24 8.38 18.94 9.12
CA ALA A 24 8.02 18.17 7.94
C ALA A 24 7.10 17.05 8.45
N LEU A 25 5.84 17.04 7.99
CA LEU A 25 4.96 15.91 8.17
C LEU A 25 5.60 14.76 7.37
N SER A 26 6.52 14.04 8.01
CA SER A 26 6.95 12.76 7.48
C SER A 26 5.70 11.90 7.47
N ALA A 27 5.26 11.50 6.25
CA ALA A 27 4.27 10.47 6.13
C ALA A 27 4.78 9.27 6.94
N GLN A 28 4.16 9.00 8.08
CA GLN A 28 4.53 7.86 8.89
C GLN A 28 4.25 6.63 8.04
N ALA A 29 5.32 5.88 7.71
CA ALA A 29 5.15 4.55 7.16
C ALA A 29 4.26 3.80 8.15
N GLY A 30 3.13 3.27 7.67
CA GLY A 30 2.20 2.54 8.52
C GLY A 30 2.88 1.35 9.17
N ASN A 31 2.34 0.91 10.30
CA ASN A 31 2.88 -0.24 11.03
C ASN A 31 2.64 -1.57 10.32
N PHE A 32 1.89 -1.55 9.23
CA PHE A 32 1.54 -2.73 8.45
C PHE A 32 2.07 -2.60 7.03
N SER A 33 2.56 -3.71 6.52
CA SER A 33 2.94 -3.86 5.11
C SER A 33 2.40 -5.17 4.58
N ALA A 34 2.19 -5.25 3.27
CA ALA A 34 1.66 -6.43 2.63
C ALA A 34 2.38 -6.72 1.33
N HIS A 35 2.50 -7.98 1.00
CA HIS A 35 2.89 -8.40 -0.33
C HIS A 35 2.03 -9.59 -0.78
N LEU A 36 1.89 -9.73 -2.09
CA LEU A 36 1.09 -10.77 -2.70
C LEU A 36 1.78 -11.22 -3.98
N THR A 37 1.73 -12.52 -4.26
CA THR A 37 2.25 -13.10 -5.50
C THR A 37 1.19 -13.98 -6.16
N ALA A 38 1.21 -14.04 -7.47
CA ALA A 38 0.32 -14.88 -8.26
C ALA A 38 1.02 -16.20 -8.64
N ALA A 39 0.30 -17.31 -8.54
CA ALA A 39 0.80 -18.61 -8.94
C ALA A 39 -0.32 -19.43 -9.64
N PRO A 40 -0.16 -19.75 -10.92
CA PRO A 40 0.88 -19.27 -11.82
C PRO A 40 0.68 -17.80 -12.19
N ALA A 41 1.76 -17.07 -12.39
CA ALA A 41 1.69 -15.70 -12.90
C ALA A 41 1.28 -15.63 -14.37
N SER A 42 1.47 -16.73 -15.09
CA SER A 42 1.02 -16.91 -16.47
C SER A 42 0.36 -18.27 -16.59
N TYR A 43 -0.91 -18.27 -16.90
CA TYR A 43 -1.67 -19.49 -17.13
C TYR A 43 -1.97 -19.66 -18.61
N GLN A 44 -1.67 -20.85 -19.10
CA GLN A 44 -2.04 -21.27 -20.46
C GLN A 44 -2.65 -22.67 -20.38
N GLY A 45 -3.89 -22.79 -20.78
CA GLY A 45 -4.58 -24.05 -20.67
C GLY A 45 -6.07 -23.96 -20.90
N ILE A 46 -6.78 -25.00 -20.52
CA ILE A 46 -8.23 -25.05 -20.64
C ILE A 46 -8.86 -24.11 -19.61
N CYS A 47 -9.81 -23.32 -20.03
CA CYS A 47 -10.52 -22.39 -19.17
C CYS A 47 -11.89 -22.94 -18.75
N PRO A 48 -12.39 -22.52 -17.56
CA PRO A 48 -11.78 -21.53 -16.69
C PRO A 48 -10.51 -22.01 -16.02
N GLY A 49 -9.54 -21.09 -15.84
CA GLY A 49 -8.31 -21.32 -15.10
C GLY A 49 -8.36 -20.62 -13.75
N THR A 50 -7.70 -21.20 -12.76
CA THR A 50 -7.61 -20.62 -11.42
C THR A 50 -6.22 -20.14 -11.13
N ILE A 51 -6.11 -18.87 -10.76
CA ILE A 51 -4.87 -18.25 -10.28
C ILE A 51 -4.97 -18.17 -8.76
N LYS A 52 -3.95 -18.70 -8.08
CA LYS A 52 -3.82 -18.58 -6.64
C LYS A 52 -2.93 -17.41 -6.29
N PHE A 53 -3.38 -16.58 -5.37
CA PHE A 53 -2.63 -15.48 -4.83
C PHE A 53 -2.27 -15.78 -3.39
N SER A 54 -1.02 -15.67 -3.05
CA SER A 54 -0.54 -15.91 -1.69
C SER A 54 0.47 -14.84 -1.30
N GLY A 55 0.50 -14.53 -0.03
CA GLY A 55 1.38 -13.52 0.52
C GLY A 55 1.22 -13.41 2.02
N GLU A 56 1.54 -12.26 2.55
CA GLU A 56 1.44 -12.00 3.98
C GLU A 56 1.19 -10.52 4.27
N ILE A 57 0.62 -10.27 5.43
CA ILE A 57 0.65 -8.96 6.07
C ILE A 57 1.63 -9.04 7.22
N ARG A 58 2.54 -8.08 7.28
CA ARG A 58 3.52 -7.93 8.33
C ARG A 58 3.16 -6.73 9.20
N ALA A 59 3.22 -6.91 10.52
CA ALA A 59 3.07 -5.88 11.51
C ALA A 59 4.40 -5.62 12.21
N THR A 60 4.76 -4.35 12.40
CA THR A 60 5.96 -3.96 13.16
C THR A 60 5.69 -3.85 14.66
N GLN A 61 4.41 -3.83 15.06
CA GLN A 61 3.97 -3.77 16.45
C GLN A 61 2.57 -4.39 16.58
N PRO A 62 2.11 -4.71 17.80
CA PRO A 62 0.76 -5.23 18.00
C PRO A 62 -0.30 -4.27 17.49
N GLY A 63 -1.43 -4.80 17.03
CA GLY A 63 -2.54 -4.00 16.58
C GLY A 63 -3.52 -4.76 15.70
N LYS A 64 -4.63 -4.11 15.42
CA LYS A 64 -5.67 -4.59 14.51
C LYS A 64 -5.51 -3.88 13.16
N VAL A 65 -5.58 -4.65 12.10
CA VAL A 65 -5.57 -4.13 10.73
C VAL A 65 -6.80 -4.62 9.98
N GLN A 66 -7.40 -3.73 9.21
CA GLN A 66 -8.47 -4.04 8.27
C GLN A 66 -7.96 -3.84 6.85
N PHE A 67 -8.27 -4.78 6.00
CA PHE A 67 -7.84 -4.78 4.60
C PHE A 67 -8.87 -5.46 3.71
N GLN A 68 -8.73 -5.25 2.43
CA GLN A 68 -9.50 -5.96 1.40
C GLN A 68 -8.63 -6.26 0.20
N TYR A 69 -9.00 -7.29 -0.55
CA TYR A 69 -8.41 -7.53 -1.85
C TYR A 69 -9.07 -6.61 -2.87
N ILE A 70 -8.27 -5.95 -3.67
CA ILE A 70 -8.77 -5.19 -4.81
C ILE A 70 -8.29 -5.83 -6.10
N ARG A 71 -9.17 -5.84 -7.09
CA ARG A 71 -8.95 -6.52 -8.36
C ARG A 71 -8.95 -5.51 -9.50
N SER A 72 -8.20 -5.83 -10.54
CA SER A 72 -8.12 -5.01 -11.76
C SER A 72 -9.46 -4.84 -12.48
N ASP A 73 -10.41 -5.76 -12.28
CA ASP A 73 -11.76 -5.67 -12.86
C ASP A 73 -12.73 -4.83 -12.00
N GLY A 74 -12.28 -4.32 -10.86
CA GLY A 74 -13.10 -3.51 -9.98
C GLY A 74 -14.14 -4.28 -9.15
N ALA A 75 -14.12 -5.62 -9.18
CA ALA A 75 -15.06 -6.41 -8.41
C ALA A 75 -14.86 -6.16 -6.91
N PRO A 76 -15.95 -5.99 -6.14
CA PRO A 76 -15.86 -5.74 -4.71
C PRO A 76 -15.37 -6.97 -3.97
N SER A 77 -14.71 -6.75 -2.84
CA SER A 77 -14.22 -7.77 -1.92
C SER A 77 -14.57 -7.36 -0.50
N PRO A 78 -14.90 -8.30 0.39
CA PRO A 78 -15.21 -7.96 1.77
C PRO A 78 -13.98 -7.43 2.50
N VAL A 79 -14.20 -6.50 3.42
CA VAL A 79 -13.15 -6.06 4.35
C VAL A 79 -12.91 -7.16 5.37
N GLN A 80 -11.65 -7.52 5.54
CA GLN A 80 -11.22 -8.52 6.51
C GLN A 80 -10.44 -7.85 7.64
N THR A 81 -10.48 -8.48 8.80
CA THR A 81 -9.79 -7.98 10.00
C THR A 81 -8.76 -9.01 10.45
N LEU A 82 -7.53 -8.56 10.70
CA LEU A 82 -6.49 -9.33 11.36
C LEU A 82 -6.08 -8.68 12.65
N LEU A 83 -5.89 -9.50 13.67
CA LEU A 83 -5.41 -9.07 14.97
C LEU A 83 -3.99 -9.59 15.18
N PHE A 84 -3.04 -8.68 15.40
CA PHE A 84 -1.67 -9.01 15.75
C PHE A 84 -1.48 -8.79 17.24
N GLY A 85 -1.26 -9.87 17.99
CA GLY A 85 -0.93 -9.81 19.40
C GLY A 85 0.51 -9.36 19.66
N SER A 86 1.37 -9.44 18.64
CA SER A 86 2.76 -9.02 18.65
C SER A 86 3.19 -8.69 17.23
N ALA A 87 4.36 -8.03 17.08
CA ALA A 87 4.97 -7.86 15.76
C ALA A 87 5.19 -9.22 15.10
N GLY A 88 5.04 -9.29 13.79
CA GLY A 88 5.19 -10.52 13.03
C GLY A 88 4.44 -10.49 11.70
N SER A 89 4.29 -11.66 11.11
CA SER A 89 3.63 -11.83 9.82
C SER A 89 2.50 -12.84 9.91
N LYS A 90 1.43 -12.61 9.16
CA LYS A 90 0.32 -13.55 9.00
C LYS A 90 0.10 -13.84 7.52
N PRO A 91 -0.01 -15.13 7.13
CA PRO A 91 -0.19 -15.49 5.73
C PRO A 91 -1.59 -15.14 5.24
N LEU A 92 -1.68 -14.81 3.96
CA LEU A 92 -2.91 -14.57 3.24
C LEU A 92 -2.94 -15.42 1.98
N SER A 93 -4.13 -15.81 1.57
CA SER A 93 -4.34 -16.42 0.27
C SER A 93 -5.74 -16.13 -0.25
N THR A 94 -5.84 -16.03 -1.57
CA THR A 94 -7.10 -15.92 -2.28
C THR A 94 -6.94 -16.53 -3.66
N THR A 95 -8.05 -16.79 -4.34
CA THR A 95 -8.04 -17.32 -5.70
C THR A 95 -8.92 -16.49 -6.60
N TRP A 96 -8.60 -16.52 -7.89
CA TRP A 96 -9.44 -15.94 -8.91
C TRP A 96 -9.55 -16.94 -10.07
N THR A 97 -10.77 -17.40 -10.31
CA THR A 97 -11.08 -18.31 -11.41
C THR A 97 -11.69 -17.50 -12.54
N LEU A 98 -11.11 -17.58 -13.71
CA LEU A 98 -11.55 -16.78 -14.85
C LEU A 98 -11.18 -17.45 -16.18
N GLY A 99 -11.71 -16.84 -17.23
CA GLY A 99 -11.52 -17.31 -18.58
C GLY A 99 -12.70 -18.13 -19.09
N SER A 100 -13.02 -17.91 -20.36
CA SER A 100 -14.10 -18.56 -21.07
C SER A 100 -13.89 -18.40 -22.57
N PRO A 101 -14.70 -19.02 -23.42
CA PRO A 101 -14.67 -18.75 -24.86
C PRO A 101 -14.89 -17.27 -25.21
N SER A 102 -15.65 -16.55 -24.38
CA SER A 102 -15.86 -15.09 -24.54
C SER A 102 -14.78 -14.25 -23.90
N LEU A 103 -13.94 -14.82 -23.05
CA LEU A 103 -12.80 -14.18 -22.42
C LEU A 103 -11.56 -15.08 -22.56
N PRO A 104 -11.05 -15.26 -23.78
CA PRO A 104 -9.94 -16.18 -24.03
C PRO A 104 -8.60 -15.67 -23.53
N ARG A 105 -8.49 -14.38 -23.25
CA ARG A 105 -7.28 -13.74 -22.71
C ARG A 105 -7.65 -12.72 -21.68
N TYR A 106 -6.86 -12.65 -20.63
CA TYR A 106 -7.00 -11.62 -19.63
C TYR A 106 -5.64 -11.34 -18.98
N THR A 107 -5.32 -10.07 -18.82
CA THR A 107 -4.19 -9.61 -18.04
C THR A 107 -4.72 -8.74 -16.91
N GLY A 108 -4.38 -9.10 -15.70
CA GLY A 108 -4.91 -8.40 -14.54
C GLY A 108 -3.99 -8.49 -13.35
N TRP A 109 -4.53 -8.07 -12.22
CA TRP A 109 -3.81 -8.07 -10.96
C TRP A 109 -4.77 -8.09 -9.77
N ILE A 110 -4.25 -8.54 -8.64
CA ILE A 110 -4.85 -8.38 -7.31
C ILE A 110 -3.83 -7.67 -6.42
N ALA A 111 -4.31 -6.78 -5.57
CA ALA A 111 -3.51 -6.12 -4.54
C ALA A 111 -4.26 -6.14 -3.21
N ILE A 112 -3.53 -5.92 -2.13
CA ILE A 112 -4.09 -5.75 -0.79
C ILE A 112 -4.22 -4.25 -0.54
N GLN A 113 -5.43 -3.81 -0.26
CA GLN A 113 -5.74 -2.44 0.13
C GLN A 113 -5.99 -2.39 1.62
N PHE A 114 -5.18 -1.64 2.35
CA PHE A 114 -5.46 -1.36 3.75
C PHE A 114 -6.61 -0.37 3.88
N VAL A 115 -7.46 -0.59 4.87
CA VAL A 115 -8.63 0.23 5.14
C VAL A 115 -8.45 0.98 6.46
N HIS A 116 -7.90 0.31 7.46
CA HIS A 116 -7.66 0.87 8.78
C HIS A 116 -6.54 0.10 9.49
N PRO A 117 -5.61 0.75 10.19
CA PRO A 117 -5.49 2.19 10.49
C PRO A 117 -4.83 3.03 9.39
N GLN A 118 -4.38 2.39 8.34
CA GLN A 118 -3.72 3.02 7.20
C GLN A 118 -4.48 2.72 5.91
N THR A 119 -4.24 3.48 4.86
CA THR A 119 -5.00 3.40 3.60
C THR A 119 -4.12 3.14 2.38
N ASP A 120 -2.84 2.83 2.57
CA ASP A 120 -1.94 2.44 1.50
C ASP A 120 -2.26 1.04 0.97
N ARG A 121 -1.60 0.67 -0.11
CA ARG A 121 -1.85 -0.61 -0.74
C ARG A 121 -0.55 -1.30 -1.13
N SER A 122 -0.59 -2.63 -1.20
CA SER A 122 0.55 -3.43 -1.66
C SER A 122 0.81 -3.22 -3.15
N LYS A 123 2.00 -3.61 -3.59
CA LYS A 123 2.26 -3.77 -5.02
C LYS A 123 1.27 -4.80 -5.58
N PRO A 124 0.79 -4.60 -6.81
CA PRO A 124 -0.10 -5.56 -7.44
C PRO A 124 0.62 -6.86 -7.77
N ALA A 125 -0.06 -7.98 -7.54
CA ALA A 125 0.35 -9.28 -8.03
C ALA A 125 -0.23 -9.46 -9.43
N ASN A 126 0.60 -9.31 -10.44
CA ASN A 126 0.19 -9.36 -11.84
C ASN A 126 0.11 -10.80 -12.34
N PHE A 127 -0.84 -11.06 -13.22
CA PHE A 127 -0.98 -12.34 -13.88
C PHE A 127 -1.58 -12.16 -15.27
N ASN A 128 -1.47 -13.21 -16.08
CA ASN A 128 -2.19 -13.31 -17.34
C ASN A 128 -2.71 -14.73 -17.54
N ILE A 129 -3.79 -14.84 -18.29
CA ILE A 129 -4.32 -16.12 -18.74
C ILE A 129 -4.47 -16.13 -20.25
N LEU A 130 -4.24 -17.30 -20.81
CA LEU A 130 -4.50 -17.63 -22.21
C LEU A 130 -5.24 -18.95 -22.25
N CYS A 131 -6.51 -18.88 -22.65
CA CYS A 131 -7.34 -20.08 -22.81
C CYS A 131 -6.97 -20.79 -24.13
N THR A 132 -6.67 -22.07 -24.03
CA THR A 132 -6.50 -22.90 -25.19
C THR A 132 -7.80 -23.59 -25.53
N ILE A 133 -8.14 -23.61 -26.82
CA ILE A 133 -9.31 -24.37 -27.30
C ILE A 133 -8.89 -25.83 -27.41
N ARG A 134 -9.66 -26.73 -26.80
CA ARG A 134 -9.46 -28.16 -27.02
C ARG A 134 -9.67 -28.47 -28.50
N PRO A 135 -8.69 -29.06 -29.19
CA PRO A 135 -8.95 -29.61 -30.51
C PRO A 135 -10.01 -30.69 -30.39
N ARG A 136 -10.99 -30.61 -31.24
CA ARG A 136 -12.00 -31.66 -31.36
C ARG A 136 -11.40 -32.91 -31.99
#